data_201847fab8a271ac8519999f49304716
#
_entry.id   201847fab8a271ac8519999f49304716
#
_cell.length_a   1.000
_cell.length_b   1.000
_cell.length_c   1.000
_cell.angle_alpha   90.00
_cell.angle_beta   90.00
_cell.angle_gamma   90.00
#
_symmetry.space_group_name_H-M   'P 1'
#
loop_
_entity.id
_entity.type
_entity.pdbx_description
1 polymer ?
#
loop_
_entity_poly.entity_id
_entity_poly.type
_entity_poly.pdbx_seq_one_letter_code
_entity_poly.pdbx_strand_id
1 'polypeptide(L)'
;MHKFLAVFISLTLGFSTYADKENDVSSIMLIGNSFFYYNNSLHNHLGDIYDADPELNTPRRRSITINGSSLSWHDVESYLSNKEIGAFTIDSDTNTYKAYEDQDIDVVIMMDCSLCPINEKRKDSFHKYVKKHSETIRSKGIEPILFMTWPYKNKP
;
A
#
# COMPACT_ATOMS: atom_id res chain seq x y z
N MET A 1 16.99 60.76 39.37
CA MET A 1 15.89 59.77 39.31
C MET A 1 15.96 59.11 37.97
N HIS A 2 16.56 57.89 37.87
CA HIS A 2 16.68 57.12 36.62
C HIS A 2 15.60 56.06 36.64
N LYS A 3 14.69 56.11 35.64
CA LYS A 3 13.64 55.13 35.48
C LYS A 3 14.23 54.02 34.64
N PHE A 4 14.38 52.81 35.20
CA PHE A 4 14.70 51.59 34.47
C PHE A 4 13.40 51.06 33.81
N LEU A 5 13.41 50.99 32.50
CA LEU A 5 12.35 50.35 31.71
C LEU A 5 12.73 48.88 31.53
N ALA A 6 12.03 47.99 32.23
CA ALA A 6 12.19 46.54 32.03
C ALA A 6 11.36 46.10 30.79
N VAL A 7 12.05 45.67 29.76
CA VAL A 7 11.42 45.06 28.55
C VAL A 7 11.27 43.56 28.81
N PHE A 8 10.05 43.11 29.02
CA PHE A 8 9.72 41.66 29.04
C PHE A 8 9.62 41.17 27.62
N ILE A 9 10.62 40.38 27.16
CA ILE A 9 10.53 39.62 25.92
C ILE A 9 9.80 38.29 26.24
N SER A 10 8.55 38.20 25.85
CA SER A 10 7.77 36.97 25.91
C SER A 10 8.20 36.06 24.77
N LEU A 11 8.97 35.02 25.09
CA LEU A 11 9.33 33.96 24.12
C LEU A 11 8.16 32.99 24.03
N THR A 12 7.27 33.20 23.08
CA THR A 12 6.25 32.21 22.74
C THR A 12 6.90 31.08 21.94
N LEU A 13 7.22 29.98 22.63
CA LEU A 13 7.53 28.71 21.99
C LEU A 13 6.27 28.24 21.26
N GLY A 14 6.25 28.48 19.96
CA GLY A 14 5.26 27.88 19.07
C GLY A 14 5.48 26.38 19.05
N PHE A 15 4.75 25.64 19.87
CA PHE A 15 4.56 24.22 19.63
C PHE A 15 3.76 24.09 18.33
N SER A 16 4.46 23.82 17.23
CA SER A 16 3.82 23.28 16.04
C SER A 16 3.27 21.91 16.43
N THR A 17 1.99 21.86 16.79
CA THR A 17 1.27 20.61 16.81
C THR A 17 1.26 20.13 15.36
N TYR A 18 2.13 19.18 15.01
CA TYR A 18 1.85 18.30 13.91
C TYR A 18 0.52 17.65 14.29
N ALA A 19 -0.55 18.17 13.75
CA ALA A 19 -1.78 17.41 13.69
C ALA A 19 -1.40 16.13 12.92
N ASP A 20 -1.33 15.00 13.63
CA ASP A 20 -1.37 13.70 12.98
C ASP A 20 -2.60 13.76 12.11
N LYS A 21 -2.37 13.87 10.81
CA LYS A 21 -3.40 13.63 9.81
C LYS A 21 -3.70 12.15 10.04
N GLU A 22 -4.81 11.88 10.70
CA GLU A 22 -5.33 10.53 10.85
C GLU A 22 -5.30 9.96 9.43
N ASN A 23 -4.29 9.13 9.14
CA ASN A 23 -4.12 8.50 7.84
C ASN A 23 -5.12 7.36 7.78
N ASP A 24 -6.39 7.70 7.62
CA ASP A 24 -7.44 6.72 7.35
C ASP A 24 -7.20 6.15 5.95
N VAL A 25 -6.55 4.99 5.91
CA VAL A 25 -6.27 4.27 4.66
C VAL A 25 -7.60 3.75 4.14
N SER A 26 -8.09 4.32 3.06
CA SER A 26 -9.37 3.98 2.46
C SER A 26 -9.26 2.94 1.34
N SER A 27 -8.07 2.73 0.78
CA SER A 27 -7.89 1.83 -0.36
C SER A 27 -6.49 1.22 -0.42
N ILE A 28 -6.43 -0.11 -0.55
CA ILE A 28 -5.20 -0.90 -0.62
C ILE A 28 -5.17 -1.73 -1.90
N MET A 29 -4.06 -1.70 -2.63
CA MET A 29 -3.81 -2.59 -3.76
C MET A 29 -2.68 -3.57 -3.43
N LEU A 30 -2.92 -4.87 -3.64
CA LEU A 30 -1.91 -5.92 -3.48
C LEU A 30 -1.43 -6.36 -4.86
N ILE A 31 -0.12 -6.29 -5.10
CA ILE A 31 0.53 -6.68 -6.37
C ILE A 31 1.52 -7.79 -6.10
N GLY A 32 1.32 -8.97 -6.68
CA GLY A 32 2.21 -10.10 -6.42
C GLY A 32 1.80 -11.40 -7.08
N ASN A 33 1.92 -12.48 -6.35
CA ASN A 33 1.70 -13.83 -6.88
C ASN A 33 0.78 -14.66 -5.95
N SER A 34 0.83 -15.99 -6.10
CA SER A 34 -0.03 -16.93 -5.40
C SER A 34 0.01 -16.83 -3.87
N PHE A 35 1.07 -16.31 -3.26
CA PHE A 35 1.11 -16.11 -1.81
C PHE A 35 0.08 -15.08 -1.32
N PHE A 36 -0.39 -14.19 -2.19
CA PHE A 36 -1.44 -13.25 -1.83
C PHE A 36 -2.84 -13.83 -1.89
N TYR A 37 -3.10 -14.88 -2.68
CA TYR A 37 -4.46 -15.44 -2.83
C TYR A 37 -4.65 -16.84 -2.24
N TYR A 38 -3.58 -17.51 -1.78
CA TYR A 38 -3.76 -18.77 -1.04
C TYR A 38 -4.44 -18.52 0.32
N ASN A 39 -5.04 -19.58 0.88
CA ASN A 39 -5.64 -19.55 2.22
C ASN A 39 -6.67 -18.42 2.40
N ASN A 40 -7.67 -18.35 1.55
CA ASN A 40 -8.71 -17.32 1.58
C ASN A 40 -8.22 -15.90 1.26
N SER A 41 -7.00 -15.77 0.73
CA SER A 41 -6.40 -14.52 0.27
C SER A 41 -6.05 -13.51 1.37
N LEU A 42 -4.87 -12.92 1.25
CA LEU A 42 -4.39 -11.92 2.22
C LEU A 42 -5.33 -10.70 2.30
N HIS A 43 -5.95 -10.30 1.19
CA HIS A 43 -6.85 -9.15 1.19
C HIS A 43 -8.12 -9.38 2.03
N ASN A 44 -8.61 -10.63 2.12
CA ASN A 44 -9.72 -10.96 3.03
C ASN A 44 -9.26 -10.90 4.48
N HIS A 45 -8.12 -11.52 4.81
CA HIS A 45 -7.59 -11.46 6.18
C HIS A 45 -7.30 -10.03 6.66
N LEU A 46 -6.81 -9.17 5.77
CA LEU A 46 -6.67 -7.75 6.10
C LEU A 46 -8.04 -7.10 6.40
N GLY A 47 -9.07 -7.42 5.62
CA GLY A 47 -10.43 -6.97 5.91
C GLY A 47 -10.90 -7.42 7.29
N ASP A 48 -10.77 -8.70 7.59
CA ASP A 48 -11.20 -9.27 8.87
C ASP A 48 -10.49 -8.59 10.06
N ILE A 49 -9.21 -8.22 9.90
CA ILE A 49 -8.43 -7.49 10.93
C ILE A 49 -9.01 -6.08 11.15
N TYR A 50 -9.28 -5.35 10.07
CA TYR A 50 -9.89 -4.02 10.17
C TYR A 50 -11.32 -4.09 10.75
N ASP A 51 -12.11 -5.06 10.31
CA ASP A 51 -13.50 -5.25 10.79
C ASP A 51 -13.54 -5.65 12.28
N ALA A 52 -12.46 -6.21 12.83
CA ALA A 52 -12.36 -6.57 14.24
C ALA A 52 -12.10 -5.36 15.16
N ASP A 53 -11.68 -4.22 14.62
CA ASP A 53 -11.46 -2.99 15.36
C ASP A 53 -12.55 -1.96 15.02
N PRO A 54 -13.49 -1.66 15.96
CA PRO A 54 -14.59 -0.75 15.69
C PRO A 54 -14.18 0.73 15.50
N GLU A 55 -12.92 1.07 15.81
CA GLU A 55 -12.37 2.43 15.62
C GLU A 55 -11.79 2.62 14.21
N LEU A 56 -11.64 1.54 13.43
CA LEU A 56 -11.06 1.59 12.10
C LEU A 56 -12.14 1.44 11.01
N ASN A 57 -11.94 2.16 9.92
CA ASN A 57 -12.72 1.95 8.71
C ASN A 57 -12.05 0.89 7.83
N THR A 58 -12.81 -0.11 7.39
CA THR A 58 -12.28 -1.18 6.54
C THR A 58 -11.98 -0.65 5.14
N PRO A 59 -10.72 -0.66 4.69
CA PRO A 59 -10.34 -0.14 3.40
C PRO A 59 -10.86 -1.02 2.25
N ARG A 60 -11.12 -0.41 1.09
CA ARG A 60 -11.29 -1.16 -0.15
C ARG A 60 -9.99 -1.89 -0.49
N ARG A 61 -10.10 -3.15 -0.88
CA ARG A 61 -8.92 -3.98 -1.17
C ARG A 61 -9.01 -4.57 -2.57
N ARG A 62 -7.93 -4.45 -3.32
CA ARG A 62 -7.77 -5.02 -4.66
C ARG A 62 -6.55 -5.91 -4.72
N SER A 63 -6.63 -6.99 -5.48
CA SER A 63 -5.50 -7.88 -5.73
C SER A 63 -5.24 -8.00 -7.22
N ILE A 64 -3.99 -7.72 -7.62
CA ILE A 64 -3.49 -7.99 -8.96
C ILE A 64 -2.38 -9.02 -8.82
N THR A 65 -2.69 -10.26 -9.15
CA THR A 65 -1.80 -11.39 -8.92
C THR A 65 -1.60 -12.21 -10.17
N ILE A 66 -0.34 -12.60 -10.42
CA ILE A 66 0.05 -13.50 -11.49
C ILE A 66 0.71 -14.72 -10.86
N ASN A 67 0.19 -15.91 -11.11
CA ASN A 67 0.73 -17.14 -10.52
C ASN A 67 2.22 -17.31 -10.82
N GLY A 68 3.03 -17.52 -9.78
CA GLY A 68 4.48 -17.74 -9.90
C GLY A 68 5.29 -16.52 -10.35
N SER A 69 4.69 -15.35 -10.43
CA SER A 69 5.37 -14.14 -10.89
C SER A 69 6.43 -13.62 -9.93
N SER A 70 7.36 -12.86 -10.51
CA SER A 70 8.18 -11.88 -9.81
C SER A 70 7.72 -10.46 -10.15
N LEU A 71 8.19 -9.46 -9.41
CA LEU A 71 7.84 -8.06 -9.66
C LEU A 71 8.17 -7.59 -11.09
N SER A 72 9.14 -8.22 -11.74
CA SER A 72 9.49 -7.92 -13.14
C SER A 72 8.39 -8.21 -14.17
N TRP A 73 7.37 -8.97 -13.79
CA TRP A 73 6.24 -9.34 -14.66
C TRP A 73 5.10 -8.34 -14.59
N HIS A 74 5.10 -7.46 -13.58
CA HIS A 74 4.02 -6.53 -13.31
C HIS A 74 4.26 -5.17 -13.97
N ASP A 75 3.23 -4.63 -14.60
CA ASP A 75 3.20 -3.26 -15.11
C ASP A 75 2.43 -2.35 -14.15
N VAL A 76 3.13 -1.97 -13.06
CA VAL A 76 2.54 -1.15 -11.99
C VAL A 76 2.07 0.21 -12.49
N GLU A 77 2.73 0.79 -13.49
CA GLU A 77 2.30 2.05 -14.09
C GLU A 77 0.91 1.91 -14.71
N SER A 78 0.70 0.88 -15.52
CA SER A 78 -0.62 0.60 -16.11
C SER A 78 -1.69 0.34 -15.05
N TYR A 79 -1.36 -0.41 -13.98
CA TYR A 79 -2.33 -0.73 -12.92
C TYR A 79 -2.84 0.52 -12.18
N LEU A 80 -2.01 1.52 -12.06
CA LEU A 80 -2.34 2.77 -11.36
C LEU A 80 -2.88 3.88 -12.28
N SER A 81 -2.73 3.74 -13.61
CA SER A 81 -3.12 4.77 -14.58
C SER A 81 -4.33 4.37 -15.41
N ASN A 82 -4.53 3.08 -15.66
CA ASN A 82 -5.61 2.60 -16.49
C ASN A 82 -6.82 2.20 -15.65
N LYS A 83 -7.87 3.02 -15.70
CA LYS A 83 -9.12 2.78 -14.97
C LYS A 83 -9.85 1.52 -15.43
N GLU A 84 -9.56 0.99 -16.61
CA GLU A 84 -10.14 -0.27 -17.11
C GLU A 84 -9.57 -1.50 -16.38
N ILE A 85 -8.40 -1.37 -15.75
CA ILE A 85 -7.79 -2.41 -14.88
C ILE A 85 -8.33 -2.30 -13.44
N GLY A 86 -9.36 -1.54 -13.24
CA GLY A 86 -9.92 -1.28 -11.91
C GLY A 86 -10.76 -2.41 -11.35
N ALA A 87 -11.30 -2.16 -10.18
CA ALA A 87 -12.23 -3.06 -9.51
C ALA A 87 -13.66 -2.89 -10.06
N PHE A 88 -14.42 -3.95 -9.97
CA PHE A 88 -15.84 -3.96 -10.34
C PHE A 88 -16.65 -4.74 -9.31
N THR A 89 -17.95 -4.53 -9.34
CA THR A 89 -18.94 -5.36 -8.65
C THR A 89 -20.03 -5.77 -9.63
N ILE A 90 -20.85 -6.72 -9.21
CA ILE A 90 -22.11 -7.05 -9.90
C ILE A 90 -23.23 -6.33 -9.15
N ASP A 91 -23.99 -5.55 -9.88
CA ASP A 91 -25.21 -4.96 -9.36
C ASP A 91 -26.24 -6.07 -9.13
N SER A 92 -26.68 -6.25 -7.86
CA SER A 92 -27.55 -7.36 -7.46
C SER A 92 -28.96 -7.26 -8.02
N ASP A 93 -29.43 -6.06 -8.33
CA ASP A 93 -30.80 -5.84 -8.79
C ASP A 93 -30.94 -6.08 -10.29
N THR A 94 -29.91 -5.71 -11.03
CA THR A 94 -29.87 -5.83 -12.50
C THR A 94 -29.05 -6.99 -13.00
N ASN A 95 -28.24 -7.61 -12.12
CA ASN A 95 -27.28 -8.67 -12.45
C ASN A 95 -26.29 -8.26 -13.55
N THR A 96 -25.89 -6.99 -13.55
CA THR A 96 -25.00 -6.41 -14.54
C THR A 96 -23.66 -5.99 -13.92
N TYR A 97 -22.64 -5.93 -14.77
CA TYR A 97 -21.33 -5.37 -14.41
C TYR A 97 -21.45 -3.90 -14.06
N LYS A 98 -20.79 -3.52 -12.96
CA LYS A 98 -20.65 -2.12 -12.52
C LYS A 98 -19.20 -1.86 -12.11
N ALA A 99 -18.52 -0.99 -12.84
CA ALA A 99 -17.19 -0.53 -12.46
C ALA A 99 -17.29 0.38 -11.23
N TYR A 100 -16.28 0.34 -10.35
CA TYR A 100 -16.15 1.33 -9.30
C TYR A 100 -15.73 2.67 -9.91
N GLU A 101 -16.45 3.74 -9.58
CA GLU A 101 -16.12 5.10 -10.04
C GLU A 101 -14.85 5.62 -9.38
N ASP A 102 -14.73 5.40 -8.07
CA ASP A 102 -13.56 5.75 -7.30
C ASP A 102 -12.51 4.64 -7.40
N GLN A 103 -11.40 4.95 -8.04
CA GLN A 103 -10.26 4.07 -8.29
C GLN A 103 -9.00 4.49 -7.51
N ASP A 104 -9.11 5.50 -6.64
CA ASP A 104 -7.97 5.99 -5.88
C ASP A 104 -7.39 4.91 -4.95
N ILE A 105 -6.08 4.90 -4.84
CA ILE A 105 -5.30 3.96 -4.04
C ILE A 105 -4.43 4.77 -3.09
N ASP A 106 -4.47 4.44 -1.80
CA ASP A 106 -3.63 5.06 -0.77
C ASP A 106 -2.34 4.27 -0.55
N VAL A 107 -2.44 2.94 -0.61
CA VAL A 107 -1.34 2.04 -0.31
C VAL A 107 -1.23 0.94 -1.37
N VAL A 108 -0.01 0.67 -1.82
CA VAL A 108 0.31 -0.51 -2.66
C VAL A 108 1.22 -1.44 -1.89
N ILE A 109 0.76 -2.66 -1.62
CA ILE A 109 1.55 -3.73 -1.02
C ILE A 109 2.09 -4.61 -2.16
N MET A 110 3.41 -4.62 -2.32
CA MET A 110 4.08 -5.41 -3.36
C MET A 110 4.79 -6.64 -2.78
N MET A 111 4.81 -7.72 -3.53
CA MET A 111 5.58 -8.91 -3.20
C MET A 111 6.26 -9.49 -4.44
N ASP A 112 7.56 -9.76 -4.32
CA ASP A 112 8.31 -10.50 -5.33
C ASP A 112 8.19 -12.02 -5.13
N CYS A 113 8.84 -12.82 -5.94
CA CYS A 113 8.95 -14.24 -5.69
C CYS A 113 9.66 -14.49 -4.35
N SER A 114 9.21 -15.51 -3.61
CA SER A 114 9.67 -15.77 -2.24
C SER A 114 11.19 -15.97 -2.07
N LEU A 115 11.88 -16.42 -3.10
CA LEU A 115 13.34 -16.60 -3.11
C LEU A 115 14.09 -15.50 -3.87
N CYS A 116 13.40 -14.55 -4.52
CA CYS A 116 14.04 -13.52 -5.32
C CYS A 116 14.98 -12.62 -4.51
N PRO A 117 14.66 -12.22 -3.27
CA PRO A 117 15.53 -11.36 -2.47
C PRO A 117 16.87 -12.02 -2.07
N ILE A 118 16.88 -13.35 -1.93
CA ILE A 118 18.05 -14.11 -1.41
C ILE A 118 18.75 -14.96 -2.46
N ASN A 119 18.23 -15.05 -3.68
CA ASN A 119 18.81 -15.82 -4.76
C ASN A 119 19.80 -14.96 -5.55
N GLU A 120 21.08 -15.33 -5.58
CA GLU A 120 22.16 -14.57 -6.22
C GLU A 120 21.88 -14.21 -7.70
N LYS A 121 21.18 -15.07 -8.44
CA LYS A 121 20.82 -14.83 -9.84
C LYS A 121 19.61 -13.91 -10.03
N ARG A 122 18.82 -13.70 -8.99
CA ARG A 122 17.56 -12.93 -9.04
C ARG A 122 17.58 -11.65 -8.22
N LYS A 123 18.52 -11.55 -7.30
CA LYS A 123 18.67 -10.44 -6.36
C LYS A 123 18.76 -9.07 -7.05
N ASP A 124 19.53 -8.97 -8.12
CA ASP A 124 19.66 -7.72 -8.86
C ASP A 124 18.34 -7.33 -9.54
N SER A 125 17.61 -8.30 -10.08
CA SER A 125 16.28 -8.08 -10.63
C SER A 125 15.31 -7.63 -9.54
N PHE A 126 15.32 -8.28 -8.38
CA PHE A 126 14.52 -7.87 -7.22
C PHE A 126 14.75 -6.41 -6.86
N HIS A 127 16.00 -6.00 -6.61
CA HIS A 127 16.32 -4.62 -6.26
C HIS A 127 15.90 -3.62 -7.35
N LYS A 128 16.15 -3.97 -8.62
CA LYS A 128 15.77 -3.13 -9.76
C LYS A 128 14.27 -2.86 -9.80
N TYR A 129 13.44 -3.90 -9.68
CA TYR A 129 12.00 -3.75 -9.81
C TYR A 129 11.33 -3.22 -8.54
N VAL A 130 11.83 -3.53 -7.36
CA VAL A 130 11.40 -2.86 -6.12
C VAL A 130 11.62 -1.35 -6.22
N LYS A 131 12.83 -0.93 -6.64
CA LYS A 131 13.14 0.50 -6.82
C LYS A 131 12.20 1.13 -7.85
N LYS A 132 12.15 0.56 -9.08
CA LYS A 132 11.32 1.08 -10.18
C LYS A 132 9.86 1.27 -9.73
N HIS A 133 9.26 0.22 -9.18
CA HIS A 133 7.84 0.27 -8.82
C HIS A 133 7.56 1.18 -7.63
N SER A 134 8.45 1.22 -6.63
CA SER A 134 8.32 2.17 -5.52
C SER A 134 8.40 3.63 -5.98
N GLU A 135 9.29 3.95 -6.92
CA GLU A 135 9.38 5.29 -7.52
C GLU A 135 8.10 5.64 -8.29
N THR A 136 7.58 4.71 -9.10
CA THR A 136 6.31 4.87 -9.82
C THR A 136 5.15 5.13 -8.85
N ILE A 137 5.02 4.34 -7.79
CA ILE A 137 3.94 4.45 -6.81
C ILE A 137 4.02 5.79 -6.07
N ARG A 138 5.21 6.17 -5.57
CA ARG A 138 5.42 7.45 -4.89
C ARG A 138 5.17 8.67 -5.78
N SER A 139 5.50 8.57 -7.08
CA SER A 139 5.23 9.66 -8.02
C SER A 139 3.75 10.01 -8.19
N LYS A 140 2.86 9.09 -7.78
CA LYS A 140 1.41 9.26 -7.76
C LYS A 140 0.85 9.63 -6.38
N GLY A 141 1.73 9.87 -5.40
CA GLY A 141 1.33 10.21 -4.03
C GLY A 141 0.87 8.99 -3.20
N ILE A 142 1.16 7.78 -3.65
CA ILE A 142 0.73 6.52 -3.02
C ILE A 142 1.89 5.95 -2.18
N GLU A 143 1.58 5.30 -1.06
CA GLU A 143 2.59 4.66 -0.20
C GLU A 143 2.91 3.23 -0.68
N PRO A 144 4.18 2.92 -1.05
CA PRO A 144 4.59 1.57 -1.37
C PRO A 144 5.05 0.80 -0.13
N ILE A 145 4.51 -0.38 0.07
CA ILE A 145 4.92 -1.35 1.10
C ILE A 145 5.49 -2.59 0.42
N LEU A 146 6.60 -3.10 0.93
CA LEU A 146 7.16 -4.37 0.47
C LEU A 146 6.80 -5.48 1.47
N PHE A 147 6.06 -6.48 1.00
CA PHE A 147 5.68 -7.63 1.78
C PHE A 147 6.77 -8.70 1.74
N MET A 148 7.20 -9.16 2.91
CA MET A 148 8.16 -10.24 3.06
C MET A 148 7.45 -11.54 3.41
N THR A 149 7.74 -12.61 2.65
CA THR A 149 7.22 -13.94 2.95
C THR A 149 7.99 -14.60 4.10
N TRP A 150 7.40 -15.64 4.69
CA TRP A 150 8.08 -16.50 5.66
C TRP A 150 9.22 -17.29 5.01
N PRO A 151 10.25 -17.68 5.80
CA PRO A 151 11.34 -18.52 5.30
C PRO A 151 10.86 -19.95 5.03
N TYR A 152 11.47 -20.59 4.05
CA TYR A 152 11.26 -22.02 3.84
C TYR A 152 11.96 -22.84 4.92
N LYS A 153 11.34 -23.97 5.34
CA LYS A 153 11.89 -24.86 6.36
C LYS A 153 13.34 -25.32 6.09
N ASN A 154 13.66 -25.50 4.81
CA ASN A 154 15.00 -25.94 4.35
C ASN A 154 15.90 -24.80 3.88
N LYS A 155 15.45 -23.54 4.00
CA LYS A 155 16.18 -22.31 3.66
C LYS A 155 15.74 -21.20 4.60
N PRO A 156 16.10 -21.31 5.90
CA PRO A 156 15.72 -20.36 6.94
C PRO A 156 16.36 -18.98 6.70
#